data_5be8d17b3db690dee94d209390414a96
#
_entry.id   5be8d17b3db690dee94d209390414a96
#
_cell.length_a   1.000
_cell.length_b   1.000
_cell.length_c   1.000
_cell.angle_alpha   90.00
_cell.angle_beta   90.00
_cell.angle_gamma   90.00
#
_symmetry.space_group_name_H-M   'P 1'
#
loop_
_entity.id
_entity.type
_entity.pdbx_description
1 polymer ?
#
loop_
_entity_poly.entity_id
_entity_poly.type
_entity_poly.pdbx_seq_one_letter_code
_entity_poly.pdbx_strand_id
1 'polypeptide(L)'
;MAARNDQAGEQVRDAGEFGLVSHTLGGVPIVNHILDRLGLPRLLDDALDEVDGRTKLAPAAAIRLVITNLVLGREPLYALGEWAARYDPALLGLPEVDVAAVNDDRVGRALDALFDADRASLLTAVMLAAISEFGIDTARLHNDSTSISVQGGYRDADGTTRAGKPTPVITQGHSKDHRPDLKQLVWILTVSADGAVPIAYRLADGNTVDDPTHIPTWDGLVALLGRVDFLYVADSKLCSRQAMGHIAGRGGRFVTVMPRSRKEDRAFRDWLQRHTPAWTEAARRPGSRLGEPDEVYCTTPAPTPSAEGYRIVWIHSTAKAGRDAASRMARTEAGIAALDALNAKLAGPRNRLKTRAAVTQAAAAVLVEARADRWVTCTVGEITTKTYKQAGPGRPAASTNYREVLTTRYTVSADIVLDRIAYDAASDGCFPLITCDHDLDDAGVLAAYRYQPNLERRHHLLKSVQDAAPILLHSPARIEALFCCQFLALLLAALIEREVRDAMSNAALDSIELYPELRDCKAPSTERILEIFSAVARHQLHRDGTLVQTFRPELSVQQLQVLDLLGLPHSAYTQQT
;
A
#
# COMPACT_ATOMS: atom_id res chain seq x y z
N MET A 1 12.73 78.06 7.23
CA MET A 1 13.07 77.62 8.56
C MET A 1 12.64 76.15 8.64
N ALA A 2 13.51 75.22 8.51
CA ALA A 2 14.18 74.44 9.52
C ALA A 2 15.19 73.53 8.81
N ALA A 3 16.44 73.91 8.96
CA ALA A 3 17.55 73.02 8.77
C ALA A 3 17.81 72.33 10.11
N ARG A 4 18.38 71.13 10.03
CA ARG A 4 19.02 70.33 11.07
C ARG A 4 18.25 69.08 11.52
N ASN A 5 18.67 67.99 10.91
CA ASN A 5 19.11 66.80 11.66
C ASN A 5 19.88 65.84 10.72
N ASP A 6 20.99 66.32 10.15
CA ASP A 6 21.94 65.56 9.34
C ASP A 6 23.22 65.16 10.12
N GLN A 7 23.13 64.92 11.43
CA GLN A 7 24.31 64.47 12.20
C GLN A 7 24.09 63.27 13.11
N ALA A 8 22.94 62.60 13.05
CA ALA A 8 22.71 61.37 13.81
C ALA A 8 22.83 60.09 12.96
N GLY A 9 23.08 60.22 11.63
CA GLY A 9 23.15 59.06 10.69
C GLY A 9 24.55 58.47 10.43
N GLU A 10 25.61 59.14 10.91
CA GLU A 10 26.97 58.75 10.52
C GLU A 10 27.77 57.96 11.59
N GLN A 11 27.24 57.78 12.81
CA GLN A 11 27.90 56.98 13.85
C GLN A 11 27.36 55.56 14.01
N VAL A 12 26.40 55.12 13.19
CA VAL A 12 25.90 53.73 13.22
C VAL A 12 26.46 52.88 12.07
N ARG A 13 27.31 53.47 11.21
CA ARG A 13 27.93 52.75 10.07
C ARG A 13 29.22 51.99 10.38
N ASP A 14 29.68 51.98 11.63
CA ASP A 14 30.92 51.29 12.01
C ASP A 14 30.66 50.01 12.87
N ALA A 15 29.45 49.63 13.10
CA ALA A 15 29.09 48.33 13.62
C ALA A 15 28.91 47.40 12.41
N GLY A 16 29.93 46.59 12.10
CA GLY A 16 29.90 45.63 11.00
C GLY A 16 28.57 44.89 10.91
N GLU A 17 28.09 44.64 9.70
CA GLU A 17 26.78 44.01 9.46
C GLU A 17 26.79 42.57 9.95
N PHE A 18 25.98 42.28 10.98
CA PHE A 18 25.80 40.92 11.47
C PHE A 18 24.72 40.20 10.66
N GLY A 19 25.07 39.05 10.13
CA GLY A 19 24.14 38.13 9.43
C GLY A 19 24.02 36.81 10.19
N LEU A 20 22.82 36.29 10.37
CA LEU A 20 22.57 34.95 10.90
C LEU A 20 22.16 34.01 9.76
N VAL A 21 22.97 33.00 9.50
CA VAL A 21 22.64 31.93 8.54
C VAL A 21 22.20 30.70 9.34
N SER A 22 21.08 30.13 8.96
CA SER A 22 20.49 28.96 9.64
C SER A 22 20.32 27.82 8.65
N HIS A 23 20.87 26.68 9.00
CA HIS A 23 20.73 25.44 8.21
C HIS A 23 19.98 24.39 9.03
N THR A 24 18.91 23.85 8.46
CA THR A 24 18.26 22.68 9.02
C THR A 24 19.18 21.48 8.93
N LEU A 25 19.32 20.73 10.01
CA LEU A 25 19.94 19.40 10.01
C LEU A 25 18.88 18.32 9.87
N GLY A 26 17.78 18.47 10.61
CA GLY A 26 16.63 17.57 10.55
C GLY A 26 17.04 16.09 10.72
N GLY A 27 16.43 15.21 9.97
CA GLY A 27 16.77 13.79 9.92
C GLY A 27 17.91 13.43 8.94
N VAL A 28 18.56 14.43 8.28
CA VAL A 28 19.59 14.16 7.25
C VAL A 28 20.75 13.32 7.79
N PRO A 29 21.31 13.59 8.99
CA PRO A 29 22.38 12.75 9.52
C PRO A 29 21.97 11.28 9.74
N ILE A 30 20.72 11.03 10.13
CA ILE A 30 20.18 9.65 10.26
C ILE A 30 20.10 8.96 8.90
N VAL A 31 19.55 9.64 7.89
CA VAL A 31 19.46 9.12 6.53
C VAL A 31 20.85 8.85 5.96
N ASN A 32 21.79 9.78 6.12
CA ASN A 32 23.17 9.62 5.68
C ASN A 32 23.86 8.41 6.34
N HIS A 33 23.64 8.21 7.64
CA HIS A 33 24.18 7.05 8.35
C HIS A 33 23.78 5.71 7.69
N ILE A 34 22.52 5.56 7.29
CA ILE A 34 22.05 4.36 6.60
C ILE A 34 22.56 4.32 5.16
N LEU A 35 22.59 5.45 4.45
CA LEU A 35 23.14 5.54 3.08
C LEU A 35 24.61 5.10 3.04
N ASP A 36 25.41 5.57 4.01
CA ASP A 36 26.84 5.28 4.08
C ASP A 36 27.08 3.80 4.44
N ARG A 37 26.32 3.25 5.40
CA ARG A 37 26.37 1.82 5.74
C ARG A 37 25.98 0.92 4.56
N LEU A 38 25.00 1.33 3.74
CA LEU A 38 24.65 0.64 2.49
C LEU A 38 25.71 0.81 1.40
N GLY A 39 26.62 1.76 1.53
CA GLY A 39 27.52 2.15 0.46
C GLY A 39 26.80 2.74 -0.76
N LEU A 40 25.54 3.19 -0.60
CA LEU A 40 24.71 3.62 -1.71
C LEU A 40 25.29 4.80 -2.50
N PRO A 41 25.94 5.82 -1.88
CA PRO A 41 26.57 6.89 -2.64
C PRO A 41 27.56 6.36 -3.67
N ARG A 42 28.47 5.47 -3.26
CA ARG A 42 29.46 4.86 -4.14
C ARG A 42 28.81 3.99 -5.22
N LEU A 43 27.81 3.19 -4.87
CA LEU A 43 27.10 2.35 -5.85
C LEU A 43 26.39 3.18 -6.92
N LEU A 44 25.88 4.37 -6.55
CA LEU A 44 25.30 5.32 -7.50
C LEU A 44 26.38 5.95 -8.40
N ASP A 45 27.53 6.34 -7.82
CA ASP A 45 28.66 6.88 -8.60
C ASP A 45 29.19 5.84 -9.60
N ASP A 46 29.32 4.58 -9.19
CA ASP A 46 29.79 3.47 -10.04
C ASP A 46 28.78 3.11 -11.16
N ALA A 47 27.47 3.31 -10.91
CA ALA A 47 26.41 2.94 -11.86
C ALA A 47 26.04 4.05 -12.84
N LEU A 48 26.28 5.31 -12.48
CA LEU A 48 25.92 6.46 -13.30
C LEU A 48 27.18 7.06 -13.92
N ASP A 49 27.29 6.89 -15.22
CA ASP A 49 28.48 7.29 -16.00
C ASP A 49 28.99 8.68 -15.66
N GLU A 50 30.33 8.83 -15.79
CA GLU A 50 31.02 10.11 -15.66
C GLU A 50 30.43 11.15 -16.60
N VAL A 51 30.16 12.29 -16.04
CA VAL A 51 29.52 13.39 -16.74
C VAL A 51 30.59 14.30 -17.34
N ASP A 52 30.30 14.81 -18.53
CA ASP A 52 31.05 15.91 -19.13
C ASP A 52 31.37 16.99 -18.07
N GLY A 53 32.62 17.45 -17.98
CA GLY A 53 33.09 18.45 -17.01
C GLY A 53 32.31 19.79 -16.99
N ARG A 54 31.25 19.92 -17.82
CA ARG A 54 30.27 21.02 -17.80
C ARG A 54 29.09 20.78 -16.90
N THR A 55 28.96 19.59 -16.31
CA THR A 55 27.81 19.23 -15.48
C THR A 55 27.89 19.91 -14.13
N LYS A 56 26.88 20.75 -13.86
CA LYS A 56 26.78 21.48 -12.58
C LYS A 56 26.18 20.65 -11.44
N LEU A 57 25.52 19.55 -11.75
CA LEU A 57 24.90 18.62 -10.79
C LEU A 57 25.11 17.19 -11.33
N ALA A 58 25.97 16.42 -10.69
CA ALA A 58 26.22 15.03 -11.06
C ALA A 58 24.94 14.18 -10.91
N PRO A 59 24.65 13.24 -11.85
CA PRO A 59 23.46 12.40 -11.77
C PRO A 59 23.36 11.63 -10.45
N ALA A 60 24.45 11.05 -9.96
CA ALA A 60 24.47 10.33 -8.68
C ALA A 60 24.07 11.22 -7.50
N ALA A 61 24.61 12.44 -7.43
CA ALA A 61 24.25 13.42 -6.41
C ALA A 61 22.77 13.83 -6.50
N ALA A 62 22.25 14.05 -7.72
CA ALA A 62 20.85 14.37 -7.93
C ALA A 62 19.94 13.20 -7.50
N ILE A 63 20.27 11.96 -7.83
CA ILE A 63 19.50 10.77 -7.43
C ILE A 63 19.55 10.58 -5.91
N ARG A 64 20.71 10.74 -5.28
CA ARG A 64 20.84 10.73 -3.81
C ARG A 64 19.93 11.79 -3.18
N LEU A 65 19.92 13.01 -3.73
CA LEU A 65 19.07 14.09 -3.26
C LEU A 65 17.56 13.74 -3.37
N VAL A 66 17.14 13.16 -4.51
CA VAL A 66 15.76 12.68 -4.71
C VAL A 66 15.40 11.62 -3.66
N ILE A 67 16.25 10.63 -3.42
CA ILE A 67 16.02 9.58 -2.42
C ILE A 67 15.91 10.20 -1.02
N THR A 68 16.82 11.10 -0.65
CA THR A 68 16.80 11.79 0.64
C THR A 68 15.53 12.62 0.83
N ASN A 69 15.10 13.34 -0.21
CA ASN A 69 13.84 14.09 -0.18
C ASN A 69 12.63 13.17 -0.03
N LEU A 70 12.58 12.02 -0.70
CA LEU A 70 11.48 11.05 -0.58
C LEU A 70 11.35 10.49 0.85
N VAL A 71 12.45 10.41 1.60
CA VAL A 71 12.44 9.97 3.00
C VAL A 71 12.04 11.11 3.94
N LEU A 72 12.53 12.34 3.73
CA LEU A 72 12.45 13.45 4.68
C LEU A 72 11.40 14.52 4.35
N GLY A 73 11.45 15.03 3.11
CA GLY A 73 10.72 16.24 2.73
C GLY A 73 9.48 15.98 1.91
N ARG A 74 9.56 14.98 1.01
CA ARG A 74 8.49 14.61 0.07
C ARG A 74 8.02 15.76 -0.82
N GLU A 75 8.90 16.73 -1.02
CA GLU A 75 8.62 17.85 -1.90
C GLU A 75 8.62 17.38 -3.37
N PRO A 76 7.74 17.92 -4.21
CA PRO A 76 7.72 17.59 -5.62
C PRO A 76 9.05 18.00 -6.30
N LEU A 77 9.40 17.31 -7.39
CA LEU A 77 10.71 17.50 -8.05
C LEU A 77 10.99 18.95 -8.45
N TYR A 78 9.96 19.73 -8.81
CA TYR A 78 10.10 21.15 -9.15
C TYR A 78 10.46 22.03 -7.94
N ALA A 79 10.12 21.61 -6.72
CA ALA A 79 10.42 22.32 -5.49
C ALA A 79 11.69 21.79 -4.79
N LEU A 80 12.37 20.78 -5.36
CA LEU A 80 13.53 20.12 -4.76
C LEU A 80 14.68 21.08 -4.46
N GLY A 81 14.90 22.10 -5.33
CA GLY A 81 15.91 23.13 -5.11
C GLY A 81 15.61 24.01 -3.89
N GLU A 82 14.34 24.44 -3.73
CA GLU A 82 13.91 25.23 -2.57
C GLU A 82 13.98 24.40 -1.28
N TRP A 83 13.65 23.12 -1.36
CA TRP A 83 13.79 22.20 -0.24
C TRP A 83 15.26 22.04 0.16
N ALA A 84 16.15 21.76 -0.79
CA ALA A 84 17.57 21.57 -0.55
C ALA A 84 18.25 22.83 0.05
N ALA A 85 17.81 24.03 -0.36
CA ALA A 85 18.34 25.29 0.14
C ALA A 85 18.13 25.51 1.65
N ARG A 86 17.25 24.77 2.29
CA ARG A 86 17.02 24.84 3.77
C ARG A 86 18.11 24.11 4.55
N TYR A 87 18.84 23.20 3.90
CA TYR A 87 19.84 22.33 4.52
C TYR A 87 21.25 22.78 4.21
N ASP A 88 22.21 22.31 5.00
CA ASP A 88 23.60 22.43 4.68
C ASP A 88 23.91 21.59 3.41
N PRO A 89 24.44 22.19 2.32
CA PRO A 89 24.72 21.46 1.10
C PRO A 89 25.68 20.26 1.29
N ALA A 90 26.63 20.36 2.20
CA ALA A 90 27.56 19.27 2.50
C ALA A 90 26.83 18.03 3.06
N LEU A 91 25.83 18.22 3.91
CA LEU A 91 25.01 17.12 4.44
C LEU A 91 24.18 16.44 3.36
N LEU A 92 23.78 17.18 2.33
CA LEU A 92 23.06 16.63 1.17
C LEU A 92 24.00 15.97 0.13
N GLY A 93 25.31 15.96 0.38
CA GLY A 93 26.32 15.49 -0.57
C GLY A 93 26.56 16.45 -1.73
N LEU A 94 26.35 17.74 -1.51
CA LEU A 94 26.49 18.82 -2.49
C LEU A 94 27.49 19.90 -2.04
N PRO A 95 28.69 19.56 -1.50
CA PRO A 95 29.55 20.54 -0.84
C PRO A 95 30.06 21.65 -1.77
N GLU A 96 30.19 21.38 -3.06
CA GLU A 96 30.71 22.31 -4.06
C GLU A 96 29.67 22.72 -5.10
N VAL A 97 28.41 22.29 -4.92
CA VAL A 97 27.31 22.55 -5.86
C VAL A 97 26.55 23.78 -5.40
N ASP A 98 26.43 24.77 -6.25
CA ASP A 98 25.44 25.82 -6.04
C ASP A 98 24.03 25.19 -6.01
N VAL A 99 23.34 25.35 -4.88
CA VAL A 99 21.97 24.81 -4.71
C VAL A 99 21.03 25.32 -5.79
N ALA A 100 21.29 26.50 -6.39
CA ALA A 100 20.58 27.00 -7.57
C ALA A 100 20.77 26.08 -8.81
N ALA A 101 21.76 25.18 -8.80
CA ALA A 101 21.90 24.15 -9.82
C ALA A 101 20.87 23.01 -9.67
N VAL A 102 20.21 22.86 -8.53
CA VAL A 102 19.18 21.85 -8.30
C VAL A 102 17.86 22.37 -8.88
N ASN A 103 17.50 21.87 -10.04
CA ASN A 103 16.23 22.18 -10.70
C ASN A 103 15.64 20.94 -11.39
N ASP A 104 14.36 21.03 -11.73
CA ASP A 104 13.57 19.93 -12.33
C ASP A 104 14.19 19.38 -13.65
N ASP A 105 14.78 20.24 -14.47
CA ASP A 105 15.39 19.83 -15.73
C ASP A 105 16.66 18.98 -15.50
N ARG A 106 17.52 19.36 -14.55
CA ARG A 106 18.71 18.57 -14.21
C ARG A 106 18.38 17.30 -13.47
N VAL A 107 17.42 17.36 -12.54
CA VAL A 107 16.89 16.16 -11.87
C VAL A 107 16.24 15.23 -12.88
N GLY A 108 15.47 15.76 -13.84
CA GLY A 108 14.90 14.99 -14.93
C GLY A 108 15.95 14.28 -15.79
N ARG A 109 17.10 14.93 -16.08
CA ARG A 109 18.23 14.30 -16.78
C ARG A 109 18.93 13.23 -15.92
N ALA A 110 19.00 13.42 -14.61
CA ALA A 110 19.53 12.39 -13.72
C ALA A 110 18.62 11.16 -13.68
N LEU A 111 17.29 11.33 -13.70
CA LEU A 111 16.35 10.23 -13.85
C LEU A 111 16.50 9.53 -15.22
N ASP A 112 16.75 10.28 -16.29
CA ASP A 112 17.07 9.71 -17.61
C ASP A 112 18.34 8.85 -17.55
N ALA A 113 19.42 9.36 -16.94
CA ALA A 113 20.67 8.61 -16.75
C ALA A 113 20.44 7.34 -15.91
N LEU A 114 19.66 7.42 -14.83
CA LEU A 114 19.30 6.25 -14.01
C LEU A 114 18.49 5.23 -14.80
N PHE A 115 17.59 5.67 -15.68
CA PHE A 115 16.85 4.75 -16.55
C PHE A 115 17.78 4.04 -17.53
N ASP A 116 18.71 4.77 -18.15
CA ASP A 116 19.64 4.28 -19.16
C ASP A 116 20.73 3.36 -18.55
N ALA A 117 21.07 3.55 -17.26
CA ALA A 117 22.03 2.72 -16.52
C ALA A 117 21.56 1.27 -16.30
N ASP A 118 22.47 0.37 -15.93
CA ASP A 118 22.13 -1.00 -15.52
C ASP A 118 21.55 -1.03 -14.10
N ARG A 119 20.26 -0.66 -14.01
CA ARG A 119 19.53 -0.66 -12.74
C ARG A 119 19.42 -2.03 -12.09
N ALA A 120 19.43 -3.11 -12.89
CA ALA A 120 19.32 -4.46 -12.34
C ALA A 120 20.57 -4.80 -11.52
N SER A 121 21.75 -4.51 -12.07
CA SER A 121 23.02 -4.68 -11.34
C SER A 121 23.12 -3.75 -10.13
N LEU A 122 22.74 -2.47 -10.28
CA LEU A 122 22.70 -1.52 -9.16
C LEU A 122 21.81 -2.02 -8.01
N LEU A 123 20.58 -2.40 -8.30
CA LEU A 123 19.65 -2.88 -7.29
C LEU A 123 20.12 -4.20 -6.65
N THR A 124 20.69 -5.10 -7.43
CA THR A 124 21.30 -6.33 -6.91
C THR A 124 22.43 -6.01 -5.92
N ALA A 125 23.34 -5.10 -6.29
CA ALA A 125 24.44 -4.68 -5.42
C ALA A 125 23.93 -4.03 -4.12
N VAL A 126 22.94 -3.13 -4.22
CA VAL A 126 22.32 -2.50 -3.04
C VAL A 126 21.66 -3.55 -2.13
N MET A 127 20.95 -4.51 -2.71
CA MET A 127 20.27 -5.53 -1.91
C MET A 127 21.24 -6.50 -1.24
N LEU A 128 22.30 -6.91 -1.94
CA LEU A 128 23.34 -7.75 -1.33
C LEU A 128 24.08 -7.00 -0.20
N ALA A 129 24.35 -5.71 -0.40
CA ALA A 129 24.91 -4.87 0.66
C ALA A 129 23.95 -4.76 1.86
N ALA A 130 22.65 -4.51 1.62
CA ALA A 130 21.64 -4.43 2.67
C ALA A 130 21.52 -5.74 3.45
N ILE A 131 21.41 -6.87 2.76
CA ILE A 131 21.29 -8.19 3.40
C ILE A 131 22.54 -8.49 4.25
N SER A 132 23.72 -8.22 3.74
CA SER A 132 25.00 -8.49 4.42
C SER A 132 25.22 -7.53 5.61
N GLU A 133 25.06 -6.21 5.38
CA GLU A 133 25.35 -5.19 6.40
C GLU A 133 24.38 -5.22 7.57
N PHE A 134 23.08 -5.39 7.28
CA PHE A 134 22.03 -5.35 8.29
C PHE A 134 21.59 -6.75 8.76
N GLY A 135 22.18 -7.82 8.24
CA GLY A 135 21.84 -9.20 8.63
C GLY A 135 20.37 -9.54 8.38
N ILE A 136 19.79 -9.09 7.24
CA ILE A 136 18.37 -9.26 6.95
C ILE A 136 18.05 -10.75 6.74
N ASP A 137 17.10 -11.27 7.51
CA ASP A 137 16.60 -12.64 7.33
C ASP A 137 15.70 -12.71 6.07
N THR A 138 16.17 -13.50 5.10
CA THR A 138 15.47 -13.77 3.83
C THR A 138 14.83 -15.15 3.77
N ALA A 139 14.71 -15.85 4.91
CA ALA A 139 14.09 -17.19 4.96
C ALA A 139 12.60 -17.15 4.60
N ARG A 140 11.94 -16.00 4.80
CA ARG A 140 10.53 -15.79 4.47
C ARG A 140 10.33 -14.46 3.76
N LEU A 141 9.73 -14.54 2.57
CA LEU A 141 9.49 -13.40 1.69
C LEU A 141 8.01 -13.26 1.36
N HIS A 142 7.49 -12.05 1.48
CA HIS A 142 6.10 -11.71 1.20
C HIS A 142 6.00 -10.89 -0.07
N ASN A 143 5.11 -11.28 -0.96
CA ASN A 143 4.90 -10.59 -2.23
C ASN A 143 3.43 -10.16 -2.37
N ASP A 144 3.22 -8.95 -2.85
CA ASP A 144 1.93 -8.44 -3.26
C ASP A 144 2.11 -7.35 -4.32
N SER A 145 1.04 -7.06 -5.04
CA SER A 145 0.99 -6.00 -6.04
C SER A 145 -0.03 -4.93 -5.65
N THR A 146 0.19 -3.71 -6.13
CA THR A 146 -0.79 -2.63 -6.02
C THR A 146 -0.84 -1.81 -7.30
N SER A 147 -1.97 -1.17 -7.59
CA SER A 147 -2.08 -0.22 -8.71
C SER A 147 -1.61 1.16 -8.25
N ILE A 148 -0.93 1.88 -9.13
CA ILE A 148 -0.56 3.29 -8.96
C ILE A 148 -1.28 4.07 -10.04
N SER A 149 -2.28 4.84 -9.65
CA SER A 149 -3.07 5.66 -10.55
C SER A 149 -2.28 6.87 -11.02
N VAL A 150 -2.36 7.21 -12.30
CA VAL A 150 -1.71 8.38 -12.91
C VAL A 150 -2.74 9.32 -13.51
N GLN A 151 -2.47 10.62 -13.42
CA GLN A 151 -3.31 11.66 -14.03
C GLN A 151 -2.62 12.21 -15.28
N GLY A 152 -3.29 12.17 -16.41
CA GLY A 152 -2.77 12.69 -17.68
C GLY A 152 -3.09 11.83 -18.88
N GLY A 153 -2.77 12.33 -20.06
CA GLY A 153 -3.08 11.65 -21.32
C GLY A 153 -2.20 10.45 -21.62
N TYR A 154 -0.91 10.53 -21.30
CA TYR A 154 0.12 9.49 -21.54
C TYR A 154 -0.05 8.76 -22.87
N ARG A 155 -0.17 9.53 -23.98
CA ARG A 155 -0.43 8.95 -25.30
C ARG A 155 0.77 8.20 -25.86
N ASP A 156 1.97 8.62 -25.46
CA ASP A 156 3.26 8.08 -25.92
C ASP A 156 3.82 7.02 -24.95
N ALA A 157 3.05 6.63 -23.93
CA ALA A 157 3.43 5.60 -22.96
C ALA A 157 2.92 4.22 -23.40
N ASP A 158 3.39 3.78 -24.57
CA ASP A 158 2.94 2.58 -25.30
C ASP A 158 3.98 1.43 -25.29
N GLY A 159 5.02 1.52 -24.43
CA GLY A 159 6.07 0.50 -24.34
C GLY A 159 7.22 0.72 -25.31
N THR A 160 7.43 1.96 -25.79
CA THR A 160 8.58 2.30 -26.63
C THR A 160 9.90 1.94 -25.95
N THR A 161 10.90 1.61 -26.76
CA THR A 161 12.23 1.21 -26.26
C THR A 161 13.12 2.45 -26.12
N ARG A 162 13.77 2.58 -24.94
CA ARG A 162 14.83 3.56 -24.69
C ARG A 162 16.08 2.85 -24.16
N ALA A 163 17.26 3.17 -24.67
CA ALA A 163 18.53 2.53 -24.29
C ALA A 163 18.46 0.98 -24.30
N GLY A 164 17.76 0.39 -25.27
CA GLY A 164 17.58 -1.05 -25.39
C GLY A 164 16.60 -1.68 -24.39
N LYS A 165 15.92 -0.89 -23.55
CA LYS A 165 14.97 -1.35 -22.53
C LYS A 165 13.55 -0.88 -22.86
N PRO A 166 12.51 -1.73 -22.69
CA PRO A 166 11.13 -1.28 -22.83
C PRO A 166 10.78 -0.31 -21.71
N THR A 167 10.02 0.72 -22.03
CA THR A 167 9.40 1.58 -21.03
C THR A 167 8.03 1.01 -20.62
N PRO A 168 7.54 1.26 -19.40
CA PRO A 168 6.26 0.73 -18.97
C PRO A 168 5.08 1.34 -19.75
N VAL A 169 4.07 0.51 -20.03
CA VAL A 169 2.82 0.93 -20.68
C VAL A 169 1.86 1.50 -19.64
N ILE A 170 1.57 2.79 -19.75
CA ILE A 170 0.61 3.46 -18.86
C ILE A 170 -0.78 3.39 -19.47
N THR A 171 -1.62 2.52 -18.92
CA THR A 171 -2.95 2.23 -19.47
C THR A 171 -3.97 1.92 -18.36
N GLN A 172 -5.26 1.82 -18.74
CA GLN A 172 -6.30 1.39 -17.82
C GLN A 172 -6.16 -0.10 -17.51
N GLY A 173 -6.51 -0.47 -16.28
CA GLY A 173 -6.47 -1.85 -15.81
C GLY A 173 -7.41 -2.05 -14.62
N HIS A 174 -7.26 -3.16 -13.92
CA HIS A 174 -8.01 -3.41 -12.68
C HIS A 174 -7.48 -2.52 -11.56
N SER A 175 -8.17 -1.42 -11.28
CA SER A 175 -7.75 -0.45 -10.26
C SER A 175 -8.06 -0.99 -8.85
N LYS A 176 -7.01 -1.21 -8.04
CA LYS A 176 -7.15 -1.52 -6.61
C LYS A 176 -7.58 -0.30 -5.78
N ASP A 177 -7.49 0.91 -6.35
CA ASP A 177 -7.89 2.18 -5.73
C ASP A 177 -9.33 2.59 -6.09
N HIS A 178 -10.10 1.70 -6.75
CA HIS A 178 -11.47 1.97 -7.20
C HIS A 178 -11.58 3.18 -8.16
N ARG A 179 -10.53 3.45 -8.95
CA ARG A 179 -10.46 4.52 -9.96
C ARG A 179 -10.29 3.93 -11.37
N PRO A 180 -11.30 3.18 -11.89
CA PRO A 180 -11.22 2.57 -13.22
C PRO A 180 -11.20 3.60 -14.36
N ASP A 181 -11.50 4.87 -14.05
CA ASP A 181 -11.46 6.03 -14.95
C ASP A 181 -10.02 6.50 -15.23
N LEU A 182 -9.06 6.19 -14.36
CA LEU A 182 -7.66 6.59 -14.49
C LEU A 182 -6.81 5.51 -15.14
N LYS A 183 -5.78 5.95 -15.86
CA LYS A 183 -4.66 5.08 -16.24
C LYS A 183 -3.83 4.74 -15.01
N GLN A 184 -3.09 3.65 -15.08
CA GLN A 184 -2.31 3.15 -13.96
C GLN A 184 -1.05 2.43 -14.41
N LEU A 185 -0.18 2.15 -13.44
CA LEU A 185 0.89 1.17 -13.48
C LEU A 185 0.65 0.15 -12.38
N VAL A 186 1.25 -1.03 -12.47
CA VAL A 186 1.19 -2.05 -11.42
C VAL A 186 2.55 -2.13 -10.73
N TRP A 187 2.55 -1.88 -9.43
CA TRP A 187 3.71 -1.99 -8.56
C TRP A 187 3.67 -3.32 -7.82
N ILE A 188 4.68 -4.15 -8.03
CA ILE A 188 4.85 -5.46 -7.40
C ILE A 188 6.01 -5.33 -6.42
N LEU A 189 5.78 -5.64 -5.14
CA LEU A 189 6.77 -5.51 -4.08
C LEU A 189 6.95 -6.83 -3.35
N THR A 190 8.20 -7.18 -3.09
CA THR A 190 8.57 -8.28 -2.19
C THR A 190 9.32 -7.71 -0.99
N VAL A 191 8.89 -8.13 0.21
CA VAL A 191 9.53 -7.74 1.48
C VAL A 191 9.93 -8.96 2.29
N SER A 192 10.95 -8.82 3.14
CA SER A 192 11.31 -9.85 4.14
C SER A 192 10.26 -9.91 5.26
N ALA A 193 10.15 -11.04 5.95
CA ALA A 193 9.41 -11.12 7.21
C ALA A 193 10.15 -10.46 8.39
N ASP A 194 11.38 -10.04 8.17
CA ASP A 194 12.25 -9.36 9.11
C ASP A 194 12.16 -7.84 8.88
N GLY A 195 11.30 -7.16 9.64
CA GLY A 195 11.10 -5.71 9.55
C GLY A 195 10.33 -5.22 8.31
N ALA A 196 9.78 -6.11 7.48
CA ALA A 196 9.17 -5.80 6.19
C ALA A 196 10.11 -4.96 5.29
N VAL A 197 11.40 -5.34 5.29
CA VAL A 197 12.42 -4.68 4.45
C VAL A 197 12.15 -5.01 2.99
N PRO A 198 12.05 -4.01 2.09
CA PRO A 198 11.94 -4.23 0.65
C PRO A 198 13.14 -5.02 0.11
N ILE A 199 12.88 -6.14 -0.57
CA ILE A 199 13.91 -7.01 -1.16
C ILE A 199 13.95 -6.88 -2.67
N ALA A 200 12.79 -6.78 -3.31
CA ALA A 200 12.69 -6.61 -4.75
C ALA A 200 11.41 -5.88 -5.11
N TYR A 201 11.45 -5.16 -6.22
CA TYR A 201 10.25 -4.59 -6.82
C TYR A 201 10.26 -4.80 -8.33
N ARG A 202 9.09 -4.67 -8.92
CA ARG A 202 8.91 -4.57 -10.36
C ARG A 202 7.78 -3.58 -10.67
N LEU A 203 8.04 -2.67 -11.58
CA LEU A 203 7.01 -1.84 -12.18
C LEU A 203 6.54 -2.52 -13.46
N ALA A 204 5.25 -2.79 -13.57
CA ALA A 204 4.64 -3.47 -14.69
C ALA A 204 3.57 -2.59 -15.35
N ASP A 205 3.20 -2.95 -16.57
CA ASP A 205 2.18 -2.27 -17.35
C ASP A 205 0.86 -2.19 -16.60
N GLY A 206 0.11 -1.11 -16.83
CA GLY A 206 -1.11 -0.82 -16.09
C GLY A 206 -2.22 -1.87 -16.22
N ASN A 207 -2.21 -2.69 -17.27
CA ASN A 207 -3.15 -3.78 -17.49
C ASN A 207 -2.60 -5.16 -17.09
N THR A 208 -1.43 -5.21 -16.43
CA THR A 208 -0.86 -6.46 -15.95
C THR A 208 -1.80 -7.12 -14.94
N VAL A 209 -2.05 -8.41 -15.13
CA VAL A 209 -2.75 -9.25 -14.16
C VAL A 209 -1.73 -9.90 -13.22
N ASP A 210 -2.15 -10.18 -11.98
CA ASP A 210 -1.22 -10.62 -10.93
C ASP A 210 -0.73 -12.07 -11.14
N ASP A 211 -1.61 -12.98 -11.59
CA ASP A 211 -1.32 -14.42 -11.67
C ASP A 211 0.01 -14.77 -12.39
N PRO A 212 0.32 -14.25 -13.60
CA PRO A 212 1.56 -14.59 -14.30
C PRO A 212 2.80 -13.90 -13.71
N THR A 213 2.65 -12.99 -12.76
CA THR A 213 3.78 -12.25 -12.20
C THR A 213 4.58 -13.04 -11.17
N HIS A 214 3.97 -14.05 -10.53
CA HIS A 214 4.61 -14.80 -9.44
C HIS A 214 5.82 -15.63 -9.88
N ILE A 215 5.75 -16.25 -11.06
CA ILE A 215 6.88 -17.04 -11.58
C ILE A 215 8.12 -16.17 -11.81
N PRO A 216 8.07 -15.11 -12.62
CA PRO A 216 9.25 -14.25 -12.84
C PRO A 216 9.70 -13.53 -11.57
N THR A 217 8.80 -13.24 -10.62
CA THR A 217 9.18 -12.66 -9.33
C THR A 217 9.96 -13.68 -8.51
N TRP A 218 9.47 -14.90 -8.38
CA TRP A 218 10.16 -15.97 -7.64
C TRP A 218 11.52 -16.31 -8.28
N ASP A 219 11.58 -16.45 -9.62
CA ASP A 219 12.85 -16.70 -10.35
C ASP A 219 13.86 -15.57 -10.12
N GLY A 220 13.41 -14.30 -10.12
CA GLY A 220 14.25 -13.16 -9.81
C GLY A 220 14.78 -13.17 -8.37
N LEU A 221 13.98 -13.60 -7.40
CA LEU A 221 14.40 -13.76 -6.00
C LEU A 221 15.42 -14.90 -5.86
N VAL A 222 15.22 -16.01 -6.57
CA VAL A 222 16.20 -17.11 -6.61
C VAL A 222 17.53 -16.63 -7.19
N ALA A 223 17.50 -15.86 -8.26
CA ALA A 223 18.72 -15.29 -8.87
C ALA A 223 19.43 -14.31 -7.92
N LEU A 224 18.67 -13.45 -7.22
CA LEU A 224 19.21 -12.49 -6.25
C LEU A 224 19.86 -13.18 -5.05
N LEU A 225 19.16 -14.19 -4.47
CA LEU A 225 19.57 -14.82 -3.21
C LEU A 225 20.50 -16.02 -3.41
N GLY A 226 20.61 -16.54 -4.64
CA GLY A 226 21.40 -17.74 -4.94
C GLY A 226 20.87 -19.03 -4.31
N ARG A 227 19.59 -19.06 -3.83
CA ARG A 227 18.98 -20.20 -3.15
C ARG A 227 17.48 -20.27 -3.45
N VAL A 228 16.86 -21.44 -3.24
CA VAL A 228 15.45 -21.72 -3.52
C VAL A 228 14.61 -22.00 -2.27
N ASP A 229 15.25 -22.25 -1.13
CA ASP A 229 14.66 -22.79 0.10
C ASP A 229 13.97 -21.74 0.99
N PHE A 230 13.81 -20.49 0.51
CA PHE A 230 12.99 -19.49 1.20
C PHE A 230 11.49 -19.78 1.06
N LEU A 231 10.72 -19.40 2.08
CA LEU A 231 9.27 -19.48 2.03
C LEU A 231 8.69 -18.26 1.30
N TYR A 232 8.07 -18.49 0.15
CA TYR A 232 7.39 -17.45 -0.63
C TYR A 232 5.93 -17.35 -0.25
N VAL A 233 5.50 -16.21 0.29
CA VAL A 233 4.13 -15.96 0.76
C VAL A 233 3.47 -14.91 -0.12
N ALA A 234 2.30 -15.21 -0.66
CA ALA A 234 1.54 -14.27 -1.47
C ALA A 234 0.02 -14.47 -1.33
N ASP A 235 -0.75 -13.59 -1.95
CA ASP A 235 -2.21 -13.65 -1.98
C ASP A 235 -2.74 -14.82 -2.84
N SER A 236 -4.04 -14.89 -3.00
CA SER A 236 -4.72 -15.99 -3.72
C SER A 236 -4.36 -16.10 -5.20
N LYS A 237 -3.70 -15.11 -5.78
CA LYS A 237 -3.25 -15.13 -7.18
C LYS A 237 -2.07 -16.08 -7.42
N LEU A 238 -1.28 -16.33 -6.37
CA LEU A 238 -0.27 -17.39 -6.38
C LEU A 238 -0.90 -18.79 -6.50
N CYS A 239 -2.15 -18.98 -6.08
CA CYS A 239 -2.82 -20.29 -6.04
C CYS A 239 -3.23 -20.79 -7.44
N SER A 240 -2.38 -20.62 -8.43
CA SER A 240 -2.50 -21.23 -9.76
C SER A 240 -1.67 -22.51 -9.81
N ARG A 241 -2.18 -23.53 -10.56
CA ARG A 241 -1.42 -24.79 -10.74
C ARG A 241 -0.03 -24.54 -11.30
N GLN A 242 0.08 -23.57 -12.23
CA GLN A 242 1.33 -23.25 -12.90
C GLN A 242 2.34 -22.64 -11.92
N ALA A 243 1.96 -21.62 -11.15
CA ALA A 243 2.87 -20.94 -10.23
C ALA A 243 3.28 -21.85 -9.06
N MET A 244 2.31 -22.51 -8.41
CA MET A 244 2.59 -23.46 -7.34
C MET A 244 3.50 -24.61 -7.82
N GLY A 245 3.19 -25.18 -9.00
CA GLY A 245 3.98 -26.27 -9.59
C GLY A 245 5.39 -25.84 -10.00
N HIS A 246 5.56 -24.59 -10.47
CA HIS A 246 6.88 -24.04 -10.82
C HIS A 246 7.76 -23.91 -9.58
N ILE A 247 7.23 -23.34 -8.50
CA ILE A 247 7.97 -23.14 -7.24
C ILE A 247 8.31 -24.49 -6.60
N ALA A 248 7.29 -25.33 -6.36
CA ALA A 248 7.50 -26.62 -5.70
C ALA A 248 8.38 -27.57 -6.52
N GLY A 249 8.20 -27.60 -7.84
CA GLY A 249 9.01 -28.45 -8.74
C GLY A 249 10.49 -28.08 -8.80
N ARG A 250 10.88 -26.88 -8.32
CA ARG A 250 12.27 -26.42 -8.19
C ARG A 250 12.82 -26.49 -6.77
N GLY A 251 12.07 -27.11 -5.85
CA GLY A 251 12.47 -27.21 -4.45
C GLY A 251 12.18 -25.97 -3.62
N GLY A 252 11.41 -25.02 -4.14
CA GLY A 252 10.95 -23.86 -3.41
C GLY A 252 9.76 -24.17 -2.51
N ARG A 253 9.47 -23.29 -1.57
CA ARG A 253 8.38 -23.41 -0.61
C ARG A 253 7.42 -22.23 -0.75
N PHE A 254 6.13 -22.45 -0.56
CA PHE A 254 5.13 -21.39 -0.62
C PHE A 254 4.03 -21.54 0.42
N VAL A 255 3.40 -20.41 0.77
CA VAL A 255 2.11 -20.32 1.47
C VAL A 255 1.24 -19.31 0.72
N THR A 256 0.00 -19.69 0.42
CA THR A 256 -0.97 -18.79 -0.22
C THR A 256 -2.40 -19.10 0.23
N VAL A 257 -3.31 -18.15 0.02
CA VAL A 257 -4.75 -18.36 0.24
C VAL A 257 -5.34 -19.10 -0.96
N MET A 258 -6.09 -20.14 -0.68
CA MET A 258 -6.83 -20.84 -1.71
C MET A 258 -8.15 -20.09 -2.02
N PRO A 259 -8.41 -19.72 -3.29
CA PRO A 259 -9.63 -18.99 -3.66
C PRO A 259 -10.89 -19.86 -3.54
N ARG A 260 -12.02 -19.23 -3.23
CA ARG A 260 -13.34 -19.91 -3.11
C ARG A 260 -13.81 -20.61 -4.39
N SER A 261 -13.25 -20.30 -5.54
CA SER A 261 -13.57 -20.94 -6.83
C SER A 261 -13.04 -22.37 -6.95
N ARG A 262 -12.13 -22.79 -6.06
CA ARG A 262 -11.57 -24.15 -6.08
C ARG A 262 -12.56 -25.18 -5.53
N LYS A 263 -12.49 -26.39 -6.10
CA LYS A 263 -13.36 -27.52 -5.70
C LYS A 263 -13.18 -27.91 -4.24
N GLU A 264 -11.96 -27.80 -3.73
CA GLU A 264 -11.59 -28.13 -2.36
C GLU A 264 -12.29 -27.21 -1.34
N ASP A 265 -12.49 -25.92 -1.67
CA ASP A 265 -13.25 -25.00 -0.81
C ASP A 265 -14.70 -25.46 -0.67
N ARG A 266 -15.34 -25.78 -1.79
CA ARG A 266 -16.71 -26.29 -1.78
C ARG A 266 -16.81 -27.62 -1.04
N ALA A 267 -15.89 -28.55 -1.31
CA ALA A 267 -15.88 -29.87 -0.66
C ALA A 267 -15.77 -29.75 0.87
N PHE A 268 -14.95 -28.82 1.38
CA PHE A 268 -14.84 -28.58 2.81
C PHE A 268 -16.12 -27.98 3.41
N ARG A 269 -16.78 -27.03 2.71
CA ARG A 269 -18.05 -26.46 3.18
C ARG A 269 -19.18 -27.49 3.20
N ASP A 270 -19.22 -28.39 2.22
CA ASP A 270 -20.16 -29.51 2.20
C ASP A 270 -19.85 -30.52 3.32
N TRP A 271 -18.57 -30.74 3.63
CA TRP A 271 -18.12 -31.59 4.74
C TRP A 271 -18.53 -31.01 6.10
N LEU A 272 -18.42 -29.70 6.31
CA LEU A 272 -18.84 -28.98 7.52
C LEU A 272 -20.33 -29.15 7.86
N GLN A 273 -21.18 -29.45 6.86
CA GLN A 273 -22.61 -29.67 7.13
C GLN A 273 -22.87 -30.97 7.92
N ARG A 274 -21.89 -31.86 7.95
CA ARG A 274 -22.04 -33.20 8.53
C ARG A 274 -20.98 -33.53 9.58
N HIS A 275 -19.97 -32.68 9.71
CA HIS A 275 -18.83 -32.92 10.60
C HIS A 275 -18.48 -31.64 11.36
N THR A 276 -18.05 -31.82 12.60
CA THR A 276 -17.47 -30.75 13.43
C THR A 276 -15.94 -30.87 13.38
N PRO A 277 -15.23 -29.86 12.86
CA PRO A 277 -13.75 -29.89 12.84
C PRO A 277 -13.16 -29.86 14.26
N ALA A 278 -12.03 -30.54 14.42
CA ALA A 278 -11.21 -30.39 15.63
C ALA A 278 -10.38 -29.10 15.51
N TRP A 279 -10.96 -27.98 15.89
CA TRP A 279 -10.26 -26.72 15.89
C TRP A 279 -9.23 -26.64 17.02
N THR A 280 -7.98 -26.26 16.68
CA THR A 280 -6.89 -26.01 17.63
C THR A 280 -6.57 -24.52 17.61
N GLU A 281 -6.55 -23.86 18.77
CA GLU A 281 -6.14 -22.46 18.86
C GLU A 281 -4.68 -22.32 18.44
N ALA A 282 -4.41 -21.48 17.44
CA ALA A 282 -3.07 -21.27 16.89
C ALA A 282 -2.55 -19.86 17.19
N ALA A 283 -3.44 -18.87 17.37
CA ALA A 283 -3.04 -17.52 17.71
C ALA A 283 -4.19 -16.74 18.35
N ARG A 284 -3.82 -15.76 19.19
CA ARG A 284 -4.75 -14.83 19.82
C ARG A 284 -4.20 -13.41 19.71
N ARG A 285 -5.07 -12.45 19.40
CA ARG A 285 -4.76 -11.03 19.40
C ARG A 285 -5.74 -10.31 20.33
N PRO A 286 -5.25 -9.56 21.31
CA PRO A 286 -6.11 -8.74 22.16
C PRO A 286 -6.97 -7.76 21.35
N GLY A 287 -8.17 -7.49 21.80
CA GLY A 287 -9.02 -6.45 21.22
C GLY A 287 -8.31 -5.09 21.19
N SER A 288 -8.54 -4.30 20.16
CA SER A 288 -7.86 -3.02 19.95
C SER A 288 -8.38 -1.91 20.87
N ARG A 289 -9.58 -2.10 21.45
CA ARG A 289 -10.25 -1.17 22.36
C ARG A 289 -10.64 -1.85 23.64
N LEU A 290 -10.74 -1.07 24.71
CA LEU A 290 -11.23 -1.58 25.99
C LEU A 290 -12.65 -2.16 25.85
N GLY A 291 -12.83 -3.44 26.22
CA GLY A 291 -14.10 -4.16 26.10
C GLY A 291 -14.33 -4.85 24.74
N GLU A 292 -13.45 -4.68 23.77
CA GLU A 292 -13.49 -5.44 22.53
C GLU A 292 -12.96 -6.87 22.76
N PRO A 293 -13.67 -7.93 22.30
CA PRO A 293 -13.19 -9.30 22.49
C PRO A 293 -11.93 -9.58 21.73
N ASP A 294 -11.12 -10.50 22.25
CA ASP A 294 -9.92 -11.00 21.57
C ASP A 294 -10.29 -11.64 20.23
N GLU A 295 -9.47 -11.40 19.23
CA GLU A 295 -9.52 -12.15 17.98
C GLU A 295 -8.75 -13.46 18.14
N VAL A 296 -9.47 -14.58 18.07
CA VAL A 296 -8.91 -15.91 18.18
C VAL A 296 -8.82 -16.55 16.79
N TYR A 297 -7.68 -17.12 16.48
CA TYR A 297 -7.43 -17.90 15.28
C TYR A 297 -7.25 -19.36 15.65
N CYS A 298 -8.07 -20.22 15.04
CA CYS A 298 -7.95 -21.66 15.17
C CYS A 298 -7.57 -22.28 13.82
N THR A 299 -6.90 -23.42 13.85
CA THR A 299 -6.49 -24.18 12.66
C THR A 299 -7.06 -25.58 12.72
N THR A 300 -7.26 -26.18 11.55
CA THR A 300 -7.55 -27.60 11.37
C THR A 300 -7.02 -28.05 10.00
N PRO A 301 -6.38 -29.24 9.87
CA PRO A 301 -6.00 -29.75 8.58
C PRO A 301 -7.24 -30.09 7.72
N ALA A 302 -7.12 -29.91 6.41
CA ALA A 302 -8.18 -30.37 5.51
C ALA A 302 -8.29 -31.91 5.53
N PRO A 303 -9.51 -32.46 5.37
CA PRO A 303 -9.71 -33.90 5.27
C PRO A 303 -8.96 -34.56 4.10
N THR A 304 -8.71 -33.79 3.03
CA THR A 304 -7.98 -34.22 1.84
C THR A 304 -7.05 -33.12 1.34
N PRO A 305 -5.90 -33.49 0.75
CA PRO A 305 -5.01 -32.51 0.13
C PRO A 305 -5.65 -31.87 -1.11
N SER A 306 -4.98 -30.87 -1.69
CA SER A 306 -5.38 -30.26 -2.97
C SER A 306 -5.26 -31.26 -4.13
N ALA A 307 -5.85 -30.91 -5.27
CA ALA A 307 -5.75 -31.71 -6.49
C ALA A 307 -4.31 -31.88 -6.97
N GLU A 308 -3.41 -31.00 -6.60
CA GLU A 308 -1.96 -31.08 -6.88
C GLU A 308 -1.18 -31.85 -5.81
N GLY A 309 -1.84 -32.29 -4.73
CA GLY A 309 -1.20 -33.01 -3.60
C GLY A 309 -0.66 -32.12 -2.49
N TYR A 310 -0.87 -30.80 -2.54
CA TYR A 310 -0.42 -29.87 -1.51
C TYR A 310 -1.32 -29.91 -0.27
N ARG A 311 -0.73 -29.64 0.89
CA ARG A 311 -1.42 -29.55 2.18
C ARG A 311 -2.32 -28.31 2.21
N ILE A 312 -3.54 -28.46 2.72
CA ILE A 312 -4.47 -27.38 2.98
C ILE A 312 -4.71 -27.30 4.50
N VAL A 313 -4.56 -26.09 5.04
CA VAL A 313 -4.82 -25.78 6.44
C VAL A 313 -6.02 -24.82 6.48
N TRP A 314 -7.10 -25.25 7.12
CA TRP A 314 -8.25 -24.40 7.33
C TRP A 314 -8.06 -23.55 8.57
N ILE A 315 -8.33 -22.26 8.40
CA ILE A 315 -8.25 -21.27 9.47
C ILE A 315 -9.66 -20.82 9.81
N HIS A 316 -9.96 -20.67 11.08
CA HIS A 316 -11.16 -20.00 11.58
C HIS A 316 -10.73 -18.78 12.40
N SER A 317 -11.25 -17.58 12.06
CA SER A 317 -11.04 -16.33 12.80
C SER A 317 -12.37 -15.85 13.38
N THR A 318 -12.42 -15.60 14.69
CA THR A 318 -13.63 -15.11 15.39
C THR A 318 -14.07 -13.76 14.84
N ALA A 319 -13.14 -12.82 14.61
CA ALA A 319 -13.46 -11.51 14.05
C ALA A 319 -13.97 -11.63 12.60
N LYS A 320 -13.39 -12.53 11.78
CA LYS A 320 -13.90 -12.78 10.43
C LYS A 320 -15.30 -13.40 10.47
N ALA A 321 -15.57 -14.34 11.39
CA ALA A 321 -16.87 -14.95 11.56
C ALA A 321 -17.95 -13.89 11.86
N GLY A 322 -17.67 -12.97 12.76
CA GLY A 322 -18.56 -11.83 13.05
C GLY A 322 -18.82 -10.96 11.82
N ARG A 323 -17.77 -10.64 11.05
CA ARG A 323 -17.91 -9.85 9.80
C ARG A 323 -18.72 -10.59 8.73
N ASP A 324 -18.50 -11.89 8.56
CA ASP A 324 -19.22 -12.71 7.56
C ASP A 324 -20.73 -12.77 7.92
N ALA A 325 -21.05 -13.02 9.19
CA ALA A 325 -22.43 -13.04 9.70
C ALA A 325 -23.12 -11.67 9.54
N ALA A 326 -22.46 -10.59 9.97
CA ALA A 326 -23.00 -9.22 9.85
C ALA A 326 -23.22 -8.82 8.38
N SER A 327 -22.27 -9.15 7.49
CA SER A 327 -22.40 -8.89 6.05
C SER A 327 -23.57 -9.66 5.43
N ARG A 328 -23.77 -10.92 5.82
CA ARG A 328 -24.89 -11.73 5.35
C ARG A 328 -26.22 -11.14 5.81
N MET A 329 -26.33 -10.77 7.09
CA MET A 329 -27.53 -10.15 7.65
C MET A 329 -27.86 -8.84 6.92
N ALA A 330 -26.91 -7.93 6.79
CA ALA A 330 -27.10 -6.65 6.11
C ALA A 330 -27.55 -6.82 4.64
N ARG A 331 -26.99 -7.79 3.90
CA ARG A 331 -27.41 -8.07 2.52
C ARG A 331 -28.83 -8.67 2.48
N THR A 332 -29.17 -9.57 3.39
CA THR A 332 -30.52 -10.12 3.48
C THR A 332 -31.55 -9.02 3.74
N GLU A 333 -31.29 -8.12 4.67
CA GLU A 333 -32.13 -6.96 4.96
C GLU A 333 -32.24 -6.02 3.76
N ALA A 334 -31.14 -5.72 3.10
CA ALA A 334 -31.12 -4.90 1.88
C ALA A 334 -31.95 -5.54 0.74
N GLY A 335 -31.89 -6.87 0.58
CA GLY A 335 -32.69 -7.58 -0.40
C GLY A 335 -34.19 -7.49 -0.12
N ILE A 336 -34.60 -7.63 1.14
CA ILE A 336 -36.00 -7.47 1.56
C ILE A 336 -36.46 -6.02 1.30
N ALA A 337 -35.68 -5.02 1.72
CA ALA A 337 -35.99 -3.62 1.49
C ALA A 337 -36.09 -3.26 0.01
N ALA A 338 -35.26 -3.88 -0.86
CA ALA A 338 -35.32 -3.69 -2.31
C ALA A 338 -36.61 -4.27 -2.91
N LEU A 339 -37.09 -5.42 -2.42
CA LEU A 339 -38.38 -5.99 -2.82
C LEU A 339 -39.55 -5.14 -2.35
N ASP A 340 -39.50 -4.58 -1.14
CA ASP A 340 -40.52 -3.66 -0.63
C ASP A 340 -40.58 -2.36 -1.47
N ALA A 341 -39.42 -1.82 -1.86
CA ALA A 341 -39.35 -0.69 -2.75
C ALA A 341 -39.92 -1.01 -4.15
N LEU A 342 -39.70 -2.23 -4.65
CA LEU A 342 -40.33 -2.72 -5.87
C LEU A 342 -41.85 -2.80 -5.73
N ASN A 343 -42.38 -3.33 -4.62
CA ASN A 343 -43.81 -3.35 -4.34
C ASN A 343 -44.43 -1.96 -4.35
N ALA A 344 -43.79 -0.97 -3.74
CA ALA A 344 -44.24 0.43 -3.79
C ALA A 344 -44.33 0.96 -5.22
N LYS A 345 -43.35 0.62 -6.08
CA LYS A 345 -43.38 0.95 -7.53
C LYS A 345 -44.51 0.23 -8.26
N LEU A 346 -44.76 -1.05 -7.98
CA LEU A 346 -45.83 -1.86 -8.58
C LEU A 346 -47.23 -1.31 -8.22
N ALA A 347 -47.41 -0.79 -7.01
CA ALA A 347 -48.65 -0.18 -6.55
C ALA A 347 -48.88 1.21 -7.17
N GLY A 348 -47.84 1.86 -7.64
CA GLY A 348 -47.91 3.24 -8.16
C GLY A 348 -48.64 3.37 -9.50
N PRO A 349 -49.20 4.56 -9.81
CA PRO A 349 -50.01 4.80 -11.02
C PRO A 349 -49.16 4.74 -12.31
N ARG A 350 -47.86 4.95 -12.22
CA ARG A 350 -46.90 4.94 -13.34
C ARG A 350 -46.21 3.60 -13.55
N ASN A 351 -46.70 2.53 -12.91
CA ASN A 351 -46.12 1.21 -13.05
C ASN A 351 -46.11 0.73 -14.51
N ARG A 352 -44.92 0.39 -15.03
CA ARG A 352 -44.73 -0.13 -16.39
C ARG A 352 -44.66 -1.67 -16.45
N LEU A 353 -44.47 -2.34 -15.30
CA LEU A 353 -44.38 -3.79 -15.22
C LEU A 353 -45.80 -4.38 -15.20
N LYS A 354 -46.30 -4.81 -16.37
CA LYS A 354 -47.68 -5.24 -16.58
C LYS A 354 -47.86 -6.76 -16.72
N THR A 355 -46.76 -7.51 -16.69
CA THR A 355 -46.77 -8.96 -16.83
C THR A 355 -46.06 -9.63 -15.67
N ARG A 356 -46.49 -10.84 -15.30
CA ARG A 356 -45.84 -11.64 -14.25
C ARG A 356 -44.36 -11.86 -14.55
N ALA A 357 -44.01 -12.18 -15.81
CA ALA A 357 -42.61 -12.38 -16.22
C ALA A 357 -41.75 -11.15 -16.01
N ALA A 358 -42.25 -9.94 -16.38
CA ALA A 358 -41.51 -8.70 -16.19
C ALA A 358 -41.30 -8.38 -14.68
N VAL A 359 -42.30 -8.66 -13.81
CA VAL A 359 -42.19 -8.48 -12.38
C VAL A 359 -41.19 -9.47 -11.77
N THR A 360 -41.25 -10.75 -12.17
CA THR A 360 -40.29 -11.79 -11.74
C THR A 360 -38.86 -11.42 -12.10
N GLN A 361 -38.65 -10.95 -13.33
CA GLN A 361 -37.33 -10.50 -13.77
C GLN A 361 -36.82 -9.27 -12.97
N ALA A 362 -37.70 -8.29 -12.72
CA ALA A 362 -37.36 -7.12 -11.94
C ALA A 362 -37.05 -7.50 -10.46
N ALA A 363 -37.81 -8.42 -9.87
CA ALA A 363 -37.56 -8.92 -8.53
C ALA A 363 -36.22 -9.66 -8.42
N ALA A 364 -35.90 -10.52 -9.38
CA ALA A 364 -34.59 -11.17 -9.44
C ALA A 364 -33.44 -10.15 -9.60
N ALA A 365 -33.62 -9.13 -10.44
CA ALA A 365 -32.60 -8.10 -10.66
C ALA A 365 -32.29 -7.30 -9.38
N VAL A 366 -33.29 -6.88 -8.60
CA VAL A 366 -33.06 -6.12 -7.35
C VAL A 366 -32.40 -6.99 -6.28
N LEU A 367 -32.68 -8.30 -6.23
CA LEU A 367 -32.00 -9.23 -5.32
C LEU A 367 -30.53 -9.43 -5.69
N VAL A 368 -30.22 -9.53 -6.98
CA VAL A 368 -28.83 -9.62 -7.48
C VAL A 368 -28.07 -8.33 -7.18
N GLU A 369 -28.69 -7.16 -7.42
CA GLU A 369 -28.09 -5.85 -7.12
C GLU A 369 -27.79 -5.70 -5.60
N ALA A 370 -28.71 -6.14 -4.74
CA ALA A 370 -28.52 -6.21 -3.30
C ALA A 370 -27.56 -7.32 -2.86
N ARG A 371 -27.10 -8.20 -3.77
CA ARG A 371 -26.30 -9.40 -3.48
C ARG A 371 -26.98 -10.32 -2.45
N ALA A 372 -28.31 -10.41 -2.49
CA ALA A 372 -29.13 -11.14 -1.56
C ALA A 372 -29.78 -12.40 -2.18
N ASP A 373 -29.66 -12.60 -3.49
CA ASP A 373 -30.27 -13.64 -4.30
C ASP A 373 -29.97 -15.07 -3.81
N ARG A 374 -28.91 -15.24 -3.03
CA ARG A 374 -28.58 -16.51 -2.37
C ARG A 374 -29.47 -16.81 -1.16
N TRP A 375 -29.85 -15.80 -0.37
CA TRP A 375 -30.53 -15.97 0.92
C TRP A 375 -31.98 -15.51 0.91
N VAL A 376 -32.38 -14.76 -0.10
CA VAL A 376 -33.75 -14.27 -0.28
C VAL A 376 -34.27 -14.75 -1.61
N THR A 377 -35.46 -15.34 -1.58
CA THR A 377 -36.24 -15.62 -2.77
C THR A 377 -37.50 -14.77 -2.77
N CYS A 378 -38.21 -14.75 -3.86
CA CYS A 378 -39.45 -13.98 -3.92
C CYS A 378 -40.54 -14.76 -4.66
N THR A 379 -41.79 -14.54 -4.19
CA THR A 379 -42.99 -15.06 -4.82
C THR A 379 -43.78 -13.90 -5.41
N VAL A 380 -44.19 -14.02 -6.68
CA VAL A 380 -45.02 -13.01 -7.35
C VAL A 380 -46.51 -13.38 -7.18
N GLY A 381 -47.19 -12.54 -6.42
CA GLY A 381 -48.66 -12.59 -6.25
C GLY A 381 -49.38 -11.77 -7.32
N GLU A 382 -50.64 -12.11 -7.56
CA GLU A 382 -51.52 -11.44 -8.49
C GLU A 382 -52.84 -11.03 -7.82
N ILE A 383 -53.14 -9.74 -7.95
CA ILE A 383 -54.41 -9.17 -7.40
C ILE A 383 -55.22 -8.64 -8.57
N THR A 384 -56.35 -9.27 -8.83
CA THR A 384 -57.29 -8.82 -9.84
C THR A 384 -58.42 -8.02 -9.20
N THR A 385 -58.54 -6.78 -9.61
CA THR A 385 -59.57 -5.86 -9.16
C THR A 385 -60.57 -5.62 -10.27
N LYS A 386 -61.86 -5.79 -9.96
CA LYS A 386 -62.97 -5.49 -10.86
C LYS A 386 -63.41 -4.03 -10.67
N THR A 387 -63.42 -3.29 -11.74
CA THR A 387 -63.95 -1.93 -11.80
C THR A 387 -64.97 -1.80 -12.89
N TYR A 388 -65.99 -0.98 -12.68
CA TYR A 388 -67.02 -0.74 -13.68
C TYR A 388 -66.75 0.66 -14.28
N LYS A 389 -66.54 0.70 -15.58
CA LYS A 389 -66.35 1.96 -16.33
C LYS A 389 -67.54 2.17 -17.24
N GLN A 390 -68.03 3.41 -17.34
CA GLN A 390 -69.04 3.81 -18.27
C GLN A 390 -68.67 3.45 -19.71
N ALA A 391 -69.59 2.86 -20.46
CA ALA A 391 -69.32 2.35 -21.81
C ALA A 391 -69.22 3.48 -22.86
N GLY A 392 -69.79 4.66 -22.61
CA GLY A 392 -69.73 5.83 -23.49
C GLY A 392 -69.45 7.12 -22.72
N PRO A 393 -69.10 8.20 -23.43
CA PRO A 393 -68.91 9.52 -22.85
C PRO A 393 -70.25 10.12 -22.40
N GLY A 394 -70.26 10.96 -21.32
CA GLY A 394 -71.43 11.68 -20.85
C GLY A 394 -71.67 11.56 -19.35
N ARG A 395 -72.68 12.35 -18.82
CA ARG A 395 -73.08 12.28 -17.43
C ARG A 395 -73.88 10.99 -17.16
N PRO A 396 -73.58 10.21 -16.09
CA PRO A 396 -74.33 9.00 -15.76
C PRO A 396 -75.85 9.25 -15.63
N ALA A 397 -76.64 8.38 -16.22
CA ALA A 397 -78.10 8.33 -16.15
C ALA A 397 -78.58 6.91 -15.84
N ALA A 398 -79.86 6.71 -15.53
CA ALA A 398 -80.43 5.40 -15.22
C ALA A 398 -80.26 4.36 -16.36
N SER A 399 -80.10 4.84 -17.64
CA SER A 399 -79.85 4.00 -18.82
C SER A 399 -78.38 3.83 -19.17
N THR A 400 -77.46 4.28 -18.32
CA THR A 400 -76.02 4.20 -18.64
C THR A 400 -75.52 2.77 -18.53
N ASN A 401 -74.92 2.29 -19.60
CA ASN A 401 -74.27 0.98 -19.65
C ASN A 401 -72.87 1.04 -19.07
N TYR A 402 -72.54 0.11 -18.22
CA TYR A 402 -71.20 -0.05 -17.63
C TYR A 402 -70.55 -1.32 -18.15
N ARG A 403 -69.28 -1.25 -18.46
CA ARG A 403 -68.45 -2.43 -18.80
C ARG A 403 -67.59 -2.79 -17.57
N GLU A 404 -67.51 -4.07 -17.27
CA GLU A 404 -66.57 -4.61 -16.32
C GLU A 404 -65.14 -4.47 -16.90
N VAL A 405 -64.24 -3.88 -16.13
CA VAL A 405 -62.84 -3.76 -16.43
C VAL A 405 -62.04 -4.49 -15.37
N LEU A 406 -61.45 -5.60 -15.72
CA LEU A 406 -60.50 -6.33 -14.86
C LEU A 406 -59.14 -5.66 -14.95
N THR A 407 -58.62 -5.27 -13.80
CA THR A 407 -57.24 -4.71 -13.70
C THR A 407 -56.43 -5.65 -12.83
N THR A 408 -55.41 -6.23 -13.42
CA THR A 408 -54.45 -7.10 -12.72
C THR A 408 -53.29 -6.27 -12.21
N ARG A 409 -52.98 -6.41 -10.96
CA ARG A 409 -51.78 -5.86 -10.31
C ARG A 409 -50.94 -7.00 -9.74
N TYR A 410 -49.63 -6.82 -9.75
CA TYR A 410 -48.70 -7.80 -9.18
C TYR A 410 -48.13 -7.27 -7.87
N THR A 411 -47.84 -8.20 -6.97
CA THR A 411 -47.13 -7.97 -5.69
C THR A 411 -45.98 -8.94 -5.61
N VAL A 412 -44.97 -8.60 -4.82
CA VAL A 412 -43.83 -9.48 -4.55
C VAL A 412 -43.72 -9.67 -3.04
N SER A 413 -43.64 -10.92 -2.59
CA SER A 413 -43.32 -11.27 -1.21
C SER A 413 -41.89 -11.80 -1.14
N ALA A 414 -41.16 -11.40 -0.09
CA ALA A 414 -39.82 -11.90 0.20
C ALA A 414 -39.94 -13.16 1.07
N ASP A 415 -39.15 -14.19 0.72
CA ASP A 415 -39.01 -15.42 1.49
C ASP A 415 -37.54 -15.64 1.83
N ILE A 416 -37.22 -15.72 3.12
CA ILE A 416 -35.84 -15.98 3.59
C ILE A 416 -35.56 -17.49 3.50
N VAL A 417 -34.46 -17.86 2.83
CA VAL A 417 -34.04 -19.24 2.68
C VAL A 417 -33.11 -19.64 3.83
N LEU A 418 -33.71 -20.05 4.95
CA LEU A 418 -32.99 -20.35 6.20
C LEU A 418 -31.94 -21.46 6.02
N ASP A 419 -32.19 -22.47 5.21
CA ASP A 419 -31.24 -23.56 4.96
C ASP A 419 -29.95 -23.06 4.29
N ARG A 420 -30.06 -22.08 3.39
CA ARG A 420 -28.89 -21.49 2.75
C ARG A 420 -28.12 -20.59 3.71
N ILE A 421 -28.82 -19.88 4.59
CA ILE A 421 -28.20 -19.09 5.66
C ILE A 421 -27.44 -20.02 6.61
N ALA A 422 -28.07 -21.12 7.04
CA ALA A 422 -27.43 -22.10 7.93
C ALA A 422 -26.20 -22.76 7.27
N TYR A 423 -26.32 -23.13 5.99
CA TYR A 423 -25.21 -23.67 5.21
C TYR A 423 -24.00 -22.75 5.19
N ASP A 424 -24.21 -21.45 4.89
CA ASP A 424 -23.12 -20.48 4.82
C ASP A 424 -22.57 -20.14 6.21
N ALA A 425 -23.43 -20.05 7.23
CA ALA A 425 -23.05 -19.78 8.61
C ALA A 425 -22.11 -20.83 9.20
N ALA A 426 -22.25 -22.09 8.82
CA ALA A 426 -21.36 -23.18 9.26
C ALA A 426 -19.88 -22.94 8.88
N SER A 427 -19.61 -22.07 7.90
CA SER A 427 -18.27 -21.74 7.44
C SER A 427 -17.88 -20.28 7.65
N ASP A 428 -18.64 -19.53 8.46
CA ASP A 428 -18.28 -18.16 8.82
C ASP A 428 -16.91 -18.15 9.50
N GLY A 429 -16.10 -17.16 9.16
CA GLY A 429 -14.73 -17.06 9.69
C GLY A 429 -13.72 -17.98 9.04
N CYS A 430 -14.15 -18.98 8.26
CA CYS A 430 -13.25 -19.95 7.64
C CYS A 430 -12.59 -19.40 6.38
N PHE A 431 -11.30 -19.69 6.23
CA PHE A 431 -10.54 -19.51 4.99
C PHE A 431 -9.40 -20.53 4.92
N PRO A 432 -9.06 -21.03 3.73
CA PRO A 432 -8.03 -22.05 3.56
C PRO A 432 -6.69 -21.43 3.17
N LEU A 433 -5.61 -21.93 3.78
CA LEU A 433 -4.24 -21.73 3.32
C LEU A 433 -3.73 -23.01 2.66
N ILE A 434 -3.00 -22.87 1.56
CA ILE A 434 -2.40 -23.99 0.84
C ILE A 434 -0.88 -23.82 0.81
N THR A 435 -0.16 -24.91 1.02
CA THR A 435 1.32 -24.92 1.11
C THR A 435 1.91 -26.25 0.62
N CYS A 436 3.09 -26.19 0.02
CA CYS A 436 3.93 -27.36 -0.23
C CYS A 436 4.95 -27.59 0.92
N ASP A 437 5.00 -26.70 1.90
CA ASP A 437 5.91 -26.82 3.04
C ASP A 437 5.36 -27.87 4.03
N HIS A 438 6.16 -28.86 4.34
CA HIS A 438 5.83 -29.93 5.28
C HIS A 438 6.49 -29.74 6.64
N ASP A 439 7.45 -28.83 6.77
CA ASP A 439 8.17 -28.56 8.01
C ASP A 439 7.41 -27.61 8.94
N LEU A 440 6.57 -26.72 8.34
CA LEU A 440 5.70 -25.84 9.10
C LEU A 440 4.51 -26.63 9.67
N ASP A 441 4.25 -26.49 10.96
CA ASP A 441 2.96 -26.89 11.53
C ASP A 441 1.83 -25.95 11.09
N ASP A 442 0.58 -26.26 11.43
CA ASP A 442 -0.58 -25.45 11.02
C ASP A 442 -0.53 -24.03 11.59
N ALA A 443 0.00 -23.86 12.82
CA ALA A 443 0.19 -22.55 13.42
C ALA A 443 1.28 -21.74 12.70
N GLY A 444 2.37 -22.40 12.28
CA GLY A 444 3.43 -21.79 11.49
C GLY A 444 2.95 -21.33 10.11
N VAL A 445 2.09 -22.10 9.45
CA VAL A 445 1.46 -21.70 8.17
C VAL A 445 0.60 -20.45 8.36
N LEU A 446 -0.20 -20.40 9.43
CA LEU A 446 -0.99 -19.22 9.77
C LEU A 446 -0.09 -18.03 10.11
N ALA A 447 0.94 -18.22 10.93
CA ALA A 447 1.87 -17.15 11.32
C ALA A 447 2.60 -16.57 10.10
N ALA A 448 2.99 -17.42 9.14
CA ALA A 448 3.57 -16.97 7.90
C ALA A 448 2.61 -16.06 7.13
N TYR A 449 1.37 -16.46 6.95
CA TYR A 449 0.38 -15.68 6.20
C TYR A 449 -0.01 -14.37 6.91
N ARG A 450 -0.13 -14.37 8.24
CA ARG A 450 -0.53 -13.20 9.04
C ARG A 450 0.45 -12.04 9.00
N TYR A 451 1.64 -12.21 8.44
CA TYR A 451 2.59 -11.12 8.24
C TYR A 451 2.23 -10.20 7.06
N GLN A 452 1.34 -10.62 6.15
CA GLN A 452 0.95 -9.88 4.93
C GLN A 452 0.57 -8.40 5.18
N PRO A 453 -0.13 -8.01 6.27
CA PRO A 453 -0.45 -6.61 6.56
C PRO A 453 0.77 -5.68 6.68
N ASN A 454 1.96 -6.20 6.99
CA ASN A 454 3.18 -5.41 7.04
C ASN A 454 3.64 -4.97 5.64
N LEU A 455 3.42 -5.82 4.62
CA LEU A 455 3.64 -5.45 3.23
C LEU A 455 2.60 -4.42 2.75
N GLU A 456 1.32 -4.58 3.12
CA GLU A 456 0.27 -3.60 2.82
C GLU A 456 0.61 -2.22 3.40
N ARG A 457 1.24 -2.17 4.59
CA ARG A 457 1.77 -0.92 5.16
C ARG A 457 2.84 -0.29 4.26
N ARG A 458 3.74 -1.08 3.63
CA ARG A 458 4.73 -0.56 2.68
C ARG A 458 4.06 0.00 1.41
N HIS A 459 3.01 -0.62 0.93
CA HIS A 459 2.20 -0.04 -0.15
C HIS A 459 1.52 1.27 0.26
N HIS A 460 1.03 1.35 1.50
CA HIS A 460 0.47 2.60 2.03
C HIS A 460 1.53 3.70 2.13
N LEU A 461 2.73 3.39 2.62
CA LEU A 461 3.84 4.35 2.66
C LEU A 461 4.18 4.88 1.27
N LEU A 462 4.30 4.00 0.28
CA LEU A 462 4.55 4.40 -1.10
C LEU A 462 3.48 5.37 -1.62
N LYS A 463 2.20 5.04 -1.45
CA LYS A 463 1.09 5.80 -2.03
C LYS A 463 0.77 7.10 -1.29
N SER A 464 0.78 7.06 0.03
CA SER A 464 0.22 8.15 0.86
C SER A 464 1.29 8.98 1.56
N VAL A 465 2.49 8.44 1.72
CA VAL A 465 3.57 9.08 2.46
C VAL A 465 4.64 9.59 1.51
N GLN A 466 5.03 8.78 0.52
CA GLN A 466 5.98 9.20 -0.52
C GLN A 466 5.30 9.89 -1.71
N ASP A 467 3.98 10.09 -1.64
CA ASP A 467 3.16 10.73 -2.68
C ASP A 467 3.46 10.21 -4.10
N ALA A 468 3.61 8.88 -4.22
CA ALA A 468 3.82 8.25 -5.52
C ALA A 468 2.69 8.50 -6.53
N ALA A 469 1.57 9.03 -6.07
CA ALA A 469 0.44 9.46 -6.89
C ALA A 469 -0.12 10.82 -6.36
N PRO A 470 -0.46 11.79 -7.23
CA PRO A 470 -0.41 11.70 -8.70
C PRO A 470 1.00 11.91 -9.26
N ILE A 471 1.38 11.08 -10.23
CA ILE A 471 2.64 11.25 -10.95
C ILE A 471 2.51 12.46 -11.88
N LEU A 472 3.42 13.43 -11.74
CA LEU A 472 3.47 14.64 -12.55
C LEU A 472 4.45 14.55 -13.73
N LEU A 473 5.27 13.51 -13.79
CA LEU A 473 6.19 13.27 -14.90
C LEU A 473 5.45 12.75 -16.14
N HIS A 474 5.85 13.20 -17.33
CA HIS A 474 5.27 12.75 -18.59
C HIS A 474 6.06 11.60 -19.25
N SER A 475 7.37 11.53 -19.03
CA SER A 475 8.22 10.50 -19.62
C SER A 475 8.09 9.17 -18.86
N PRO A 476 7.68 8.06 -19.53
CA PRO A 476 7.60 6.74 -18.88
C PRO A 476 8.94 6.27 -18.32
N ALA A 477 10.05 6.58 -19.00
CA ALA A 477 11.39 6.25 -18.53
C ALA A 477 11.74 6.97 -17.21
N ARG A 478 11.44 8.28 -17.11
CA ARG A 478 11.64 9.05 -15.86
C ARG A 478 10.74 8.56 -14.74
N ILE A 479 9.50 8.16 -15.07
CA ILE A 479 8.57 7.55 -14.10
C ILE A 479 9.17 6.28 -13.54
N GLU A 480 9.67 5.38 -14.37
CA GLU A 480 10.28 4.14 -13.91
C GLU A 480 11.54 4.39 -13.06
N ALA A 481 12.38 5.36 -13.45
CA ALA A 481 13.53 5.76 -12.66
C ALA A 481 13.13 6.37 -11.30
N LEU A 482 12.05 7.17 -11.26
CA LEU A 482 11.52 7.70 -10.00
C LEU A 482 11.01 6.57 -9.09
N PHE A 483 10.37 5.54 -9.64
CA PHE A 483 9.97 4.37 -8.85
C PHE A 483 11.18 3.57 -8.32
N CYS A 484 12.31 3.57 -9.03
CA CYS A 484 13.56 3.05 -8.48
C CYS A 484 14.01 3.87 -7.25
N CYS A 485 13.97 5.20 -7.32
CA CYS A 485 14.25 6.06 -6.17
C CYS A 485 13.28 5.82 -5.01
N GLN A 486 11.99 5.64 -5.30
CA GLN A 486 10.97 5.33 -4.27
C GLN A 486 11.20 3.97 -3.61
N PHE A 487 11.63 2.95 -4.35
CA PHE A 487 12.04 1.67 -3.78
C PHE A 487 13.23 1.84 -2.82
N LEU A 488 14.25 2.58 -3.22
CA LEU A 488 15.40 2.86 -2.37
C LEU A 488 15.02 3.67 -1.13
N ALA A 489 14.11 4.63 -1.26
CA ALA A 489 13.57 5.39 -0.12
C ALA A 489 12.76 4.51 0.84
N LEU A 490 11.94 3.57 0.32
CA LEU A 490 11.25 2.57 1.15
C LEU A 490 12.23 1.64 1.86
N LEU A 491 13.31 1.24 1.20
CA LEU A 491 14.38 0.45 1.80
C LEU A 491 15.02 1.19 2.98
N LEU A 492 15.42 2.46 2.79
CA LEU A 492 16.00 3.28 3.85
C LEU A 492 15.04 3.42 5.03
N ALA A 493 13.78 3.75 4.75
CA ALA A 493 12.76 3.86 5.79
C ALA A 493 12.58 2.54 6.57
N ALA A 494 12.56 1.41 5.88
CA ALA A 494 12.45 0.10 6.52
C ALA A 494 13.67 -0.23 7.38
N LEU A 495 14.87 0.11 6.93
CA LEU A 495 16.11 -0.13 7.68
C LEU A 495 16.16 0.74 8.95
N ILE A 496 15.80 2.03 8.88
CA ILE A 496 15.71 2.90 10.06
C ILE A 496 14.73 2.31 11.10
N GLU A 497 13.54 1.89 10.66
CA GLU A 497 12.55 1.27 11.55
C GLU A 497 13.07 0.00 12.20
N ARG A 498 13.71 -0.87 11.39
CA ARG A 498 14.21 -2.16 11.83
C ARG A 498 15.33 -1.99 12.85
N GLU A 499 16.34 -1.18 12.53
CA GLU A 499 17.50 -0.94 13.42
C GLU A 499 17.04 -0.41 14.80
N VAL A 500 16.12 0.57 14.83
CA VAL A 500 15.59 1.08 16.10
C VAL A 500 14.83 0.00 16.87
N ARG A 501 13.97 -0.78 16.20
CA ARG A 501 13.16 -1.83 16.86
C ARG A 501 14.02 -3.01 17.34
N ASP A 502 15.02 -3.40 16.57
CA ASP A 502 15.96 -4.45 16.96
C ASP A 502 16.82 -4.00 18.15
N ALA A 503 17.31 -2.75 18.13
CA ALA A 503 18.05 -2.18 19.25
C ALA A 503 17.18 -2.06 20.52
N MET A 504 15.90 -1.67 20.39
CA MET A 504 14.94 -1.68 21.50
C MET A 504 14.76 -3.09 22.06
N SER A 505 14.57 -4.08 21.21
CA SER A 505 14.41 -5.49 21.61
C SER A 505 15.67 -5.98 22.35
N ASN A 506 16.86 -5.70 21.82
CA ASN A 506 18.14 -6.08 22.43
C ASN A 506 18.37 -5.39 23.79
N ALA A 507 17.87 -4.16 23.96
CA ALA A 507 17.91 -3.41 25.21
C ALA A 507 16.75 -3.73 26.17
N ALA A 508 15.87 -4.69 25.82
CA ALA A 508 14.64 -5.04 26.56
C ALA A 508 13.74 -3.82 26.84
N LEU A 509 13.65 -2.88 25.87
CA LEU A 509 12.78 -1.72 25.91
C LEU A 509 11.45 -2.04 25.21
N ASP A 510 10.36 -2.03 25.96
CA ASP A 510 9.00 -2.26 25.41
C ASP A 510 8.48 -1.08 24.58
N SER A 511 8.96 0.15 24.87
CA SER A 511 8.55 1.38 24.21
C SER A 511 9.59 2.48 24.36
N ILE A 512 9.50 3.50 23.52
CA ILE A 512 10.24 4.78 23.64
C ILE A 512 9.28 5.95 23.45
N GLU A 513 9.58 7.11 24.06
CA GLU A 513 8.74 8.30 24.00
C GLU A 513 9.00 9.08 22.70
N LEU A 514 8.17 8.93 21.68
CA LEU A 514 8.32 9.62 20.38
C LEU A 514 7.18 10.59 20.05
N TYR A 515 6.10 10.60 20.83
CA TYR A 515 4.99 11.52 20.59
C TYR A 515 5.19 12.85 21.34
N PRO A 516 4.60 13.97 20.84
CA PRO A 516 4.77 15.29 21.45
C PRO A 516 4.41 15.33 22.94
N GLU A 517 3.41 14.57 23.36
CA GLU A 517 2.96 14.43 24.73
C GLU A 517 3.75 13.39 25.54
N LEU A 518 4.96 13.03 25.11
CA LEU A 518 5.82 12.01 25.72
C LEU A 518 5.13 10.65 25.88
N ARG A 519 4.21 10.35 25.00
CA ARG A 519 3.50 9.08 25.00
C ARG A 519 4.37 7.97 24.40
N ASP A 520 4.25 6.79 24.98
CA ASP A 520 4.93 5.56 24.59
C ASP A 520 4.64 5.13 23.13
N CYS A 521 5.70 4.78 22.42
CA CYS A 521 5.67 4.19 21.09
C CYS A 521 6.34 2.82 21.12
N LYS A 522 5.54 1.74 20.99
CA LYS A 522 6.03 0.35 20.98
C LYS A 522 6.63 -0.07 19.65
N ALA A 523 6.21 0.54 18.55
CA ALA A 523 6.65 0.21 17.21
C ALA A 523 6.96 1.50 16.43
N PRO A 524 8.13 2.11 16.67
CA PRO A 524 8.55 3.33 15.99
C PRO A 524 8.48 3.20 14.47
N SER A 525 7.89 4.18 13.80
CA SER A 525 7.94 4.33 12.34
C SER A 525 8.98 5.37 11.96
N THR A 526 9.49 5.28 10.75
CA THR A 526 10.49 6.24 10.24
C THR A 526 9.98 7.67 10.31
N GLU A 527 8.71 7.92 10.00
CA GLU A 527 8.12 9.26 10.10
C GLU A 527 8.22 9.80 11.52
N ARG A 528 7.89 8.98 12.53
CA ARG A 528 7.96 9.40 13.93
C ARG A 528 9.39 9.60 14.40
N ILE A 529 10.30 8.71 14.01
CA ILE A 529 11.72 8.83 14.32
C ILE A 529 12.28 10.14 13.75
N LEU A 530 11.99 10.45 12.48
CA LEU A 530 12.53 11.64 11.82
C LEU A 530 11.83 12.92 12.26
N GLU A 531 10.55 12.86 12.63
CA GLU A 531 9.77 14.03 13.06
C GLU A 531 10.36 14.72 14.30
N ILE A 532 10.86 13.97 15.28
CA ILE A 532 11.47 14.57 16.49
C ILE A 532 12.74 15.37 16.17
N PHE A 533 13.38 15.14 15.01
CA PHE A 533 14.55 15.90 14.56
C PHE A 533 14.18 17.05 13.62
N SER A 534 12.94 17.19 13.18
CA SER A 534 12.55 18.15 12.13
C SER A 534 12.95 19.60 12.41
N ALA A 535 12.93 20.01 13.67
CA ALA A 535 13.31 21.37 14.10
C ALA A 535 14.80 21.54 14.43
N VAL A 536 15.60 20.47 14.35
CA VAL A 536 17.02 20.55 14.68
C VAL A 536 17.75 21.35 13.60
N ALA A 537 18.39 22.47 14.01
CA ALA A 537 19.09 23.38 13.11
C ALA A 537 20.42 23.81 13.70
N ARG A 538 21.35 24.19 12.84
CA ARG A 538 22.62 24.82 13.16
C ARG A 538 22.57 26.29 12.71
N HIS A 539 23.00 27.20 13.57
CA HIS A 539 23.03 28.62 13.26
C HIS A 539 24.47 29.10 13.20
N GLN A 540 24.78 29.96 12.24
CA GLN A 540 26.10 30.57 12.03
C GLN A 540 25.97 32.09 12.04
N LEU A 541 26.66 32.72 12.96
CA LEU A 541 26.76 34.17 13.02
C LEU A 541 27.94 34.63 12.16
N HIS A 542 27.67 35.49 11.21
CA HIS A 542 28.66 36.12 10.35
C HIS A 542 28.74 37.62 10.69
N ARG A 543 29.93 38.17 10.59
CA ARG A 543 30.16 39.61 10.61
C ARG A 543 30.92 39.98 9.34
N ASP A 544 30.39 40.90 8.55
CA ASP A 544 30.95 41.32 7.27
C ASP A 544 31.29 40.10 6.35
N GLY A 545 30.41 39.10 6.32
CA GLY A 545 30.59 37.88 5.55
C GLY A 545 31.54 36.83 6.15
N THR A 546 32.24 37.17 7.26
CA THR A 546 33.15 36.25 7.95
C THR A 546 32.44 35.50 9.09
N LEU A 547 32.60 34.18 9.16
CA LEU A 547 32.05 33.37 10.23
C LEU A 547 32.67 33.74 11.57
N VAL A 548 31.85 34.19 12.53
CA VAL A 548 32.25 34.59 13.89
C VAL A 548 32.01 33.44 14.86
N GLN A 549 30.83 32.83 14.81
CA GLN A 549 30.44 31.80 15.76
C GLN A 549 29.43 30.82 15.13
N THR A 550 29.59 29.53 15.48
CA THR A 550 28.61 28.50 15.18
C THR A 550 27.89 28.10 16.45
N PHE A 551 26.55 28.19 16.44
CA PHE A 551 25.69 27.70 17.49
C PHE A 551 25.24 26.29 17.13
N ARG A 552 25.63 25.33 17.97
CA ARG A 552 25.29 23.91 17.80
C ARG A 552 23.92 23.62 18.39
N PRO A 553 23.14 22.68 17.82
CA PRO A 553 21.88 22.30 18.43
C PRO A 553 22.12 21.56 19.76
N GLU A 554 21.23 21.80 20.71
CA GLU A 554 21.09 20.96 21.90
C GLU A 554 20.04 19.89 21.59
N LEU A 555 20.43 18.62 21.75
CA LEU A 555 19.55 17.49 21.49
C LEU A 555 18.75 17.12 22.75
N SER A 556 17.48 16.81 22.58
CA SER A 556 16.63 16.30 23.66
C SER A 556 17.03 14.88 24.07
N VAL A 557 16.55 14.46 25.25
CA VAL A 557 16.76 13.08 25.75
C VAL A 557 16.24 12.05 24.77
N GLN A 558 15.08 12.30 24.16
CA GLN A 558 14.47 11.40 23.16
C GLN A 558 15.32 11.31 21.89
N GLN A 559 15.86 12.47 21.43
CA GLN A 559 16.74 12.49 20.25
C GLN A 559 18.03 11.71 20.53
N LEU A 560 18.65 11.92 21.69
CA LEU A 560 19.85 11.19 22.10
C LEU A 560 19.57 9.68 22.17
N GLN A 561 18.47 9.28 22.78
CA GLN A 561 18.05 7.87 22.86
C GLN A 561 17.90 7.21 21.47
N VAL A 562 17.29 7.92 20.52
CA VAL A 562 17.15 7.42 19.14
C VAL A 562 18.52 7.29 18.45
N LEU A 563 19.43 8.24 18.65
CA LEU A 563 20.78 8.14 18.08
C LEU A 563 21.55 6.97 18.67
N ASP A 564 21.45 6.74 19.98
CA ASP A 564 22.09 5.61 20.65
C ASP A 564 21.54 4.27 20.10
N LEU A 565 20.21 4.16 19.92
CA LEU A 565 19.58 2.97 19.34
C LEU A 565 20.00 2.72 17.89
N LEU A 566 20.29 3.77 17.11
CA LEU A 566 20.80 3.67 15.75
C LEU A 566 22.32 3.45 15.68
N GLY A 567 23.03 3.54 16.82
CA GLY A 567 24.49 3.53 16.84
C GLY A 567 25.11 4.76 16.15
N LEU A 568 24.35 5.85 16.00
CA LEU A 568 24.82 7.07 15.37
C LEU A 568 25.45 8.00 16.42
N PRO A 569 26.74 8.36 16.30
CA PRO A 569 27.40 9.20 17.28
C PRO A 569 26.74 10.59 17.33
N HIS A 570 26.55 11.13 18.52
CA HIS A 570 25.93 12.46 18.75
C HIS A 570 26.70 13.58 18.02
N SER A 571 27.99 13.36 17.75
CA SER A 571 28.81 14.24 16.95
C SER A 571 28.30 14.49 15.55
N ALA A 572 27.50 13.57 14.97
CA ALA A 572 26.87 13.76 13.65
C ALA A 572 25.98 15.02 13.58
N TYR A 573 25.48 15.47 14.74
CA TYR A 573 24.71 16.72 14.87
C TYR A 573 25.51 17.88 15.42
N THR A 574 26.61 17.63 16.12
CA THR A 574 27.34 18.66 16.90
C THR A 574 28.73 18.98 16.35
N GLN A 575 29.29 18.19 15.43
CA GLN A 575 30.56 18.51 14.77
C GLN A 575 30.39 19.54 13.65
N GLN A 576 31.49 20.29 13.36
CA GLN A 576 31.62 21.05 12.11
C GLN A 576 31.91 20.03 10.97
N THR A 577 31.08 20.05 9.97
CA THR A 577 31.38 19.40 8.69
C THR A 577 32.40 20.21 7.93
#